data_6d5c126687de318d8c0b5094eccb6061
#
_entry.id   6d5c126687de318d8c0b5094eccb6061
#
_cell.length_a   1.000
_cell.length_b   1.000
_cell.length_c   1.000
_cell.angle_alpha   90.00
_cell.angle_beta   90.00
_cell.angle_gamma   90.00
#
_symmetry.space_group_name_H-M   'P 1'
#
loop_
_entity.id
_entity.type
_entity.pdbx_description
1 polymer ?
#
loop_
_entity_poly.entity_id
_entity_poly.type
_entity_poly.pdbx_seq_one_letter_code
_entity_poly.pdbx_strand_id
1 'polypeptide(L)'
;MELLNRTVGPVGTNVYVLADSRTHEAIAIDTAIPSVGWLSGMLEERGWRLKLIVSTHGHWDHVGDNAAVQAWTHDYQPGDEARIAVHPLDREMLLHPQPLFAPFPIPPSVPAVELAEGGRVKFGEIDLEVLHTPGHTPGHTAGSVCLLDRANGLLLSGDTLFAGSWGRTDLPGGSEEQMAESLSRLVGLDDRLTVLPGHGATTTVGAERHWLERVRANRALPR
;
A
#
# COMPACT_ATOMS: atom_id res chain seq x y z
N MET A 1 -7.47 11.51 -13.45
CA MET A 1 -7.39 10.59 -12.29
C MET A 1 -8.05 11.22 -11.09
N GLU A 2 -8.81 10.47 -10.31
CA GLU A 2 -9.31 10.86 -9.01
C GLU A 2 -8.58 10.08 -7.91
N LEU A 3 -8.21 10.77 -6.83
CA LEU A 3 -7.60 10.19 -5.64
C LEU A 3 -8.54 10.44 -4.46
N LEU A 4 -8.95 9.39 -3.79
CA LEU A 4 -9.72 9.45 -2.55
C LEU A 4 -8.98 8.69 -1.46
N ASN A 5 -9.16 9.11 -0.22
CA ASN A 5 -8.61 8.37 0.92
C ASN A 5 -9.52 8.44 2.13
N ARG A 6 -9.36 7.44 2.99
CA ARG A 6 -9.98 7.40 4.33
C ARG A 6 -9.06 6.70 5.31
N THR A 7 -8.87 7.30 6.47
CA THR A 7 -8.17 6.67 7.58
C THR A 7 -9.16 5.82 8.37
N VAL A 8 -8.84 4.55 8.61
CA VAL A 8 -9.71 3.58 9.29
C VAL A 8 -8.95 2.72 10.29
N GLY A 9 -9.71 1.99 11.10
CA GLY A 9 -9.18 0.99 12.01
C GLY A 9 -8.52 1.52 13.27
N PRO A 10 -8.15 0.62 14.19
CA PRO A 10 -7.64 0.99 15.52
C PRO A 10 -6.24 1.59 15.49
N VAL A 11 -5.48 1.35 14.42
CA VAL A 11 -4.11 1.90 14.24
C VAL A 11 -4.04 3.02 13.21
N GLY A 12 -5.18 3.43 12.64
CA GLY A 12 -5.28 4.59 11.77
C GLY A 12 -4.65 4.38 10.39
N THR A 13 -4.94 3.26 9.74
CA THR A 13 -4.43 2.95 8.40
C THR A 13 -5.12 3.77 7.32
N ASN A 14 -4.36 4.32 6.42
CA ASN A 14 -4.86 5.08 5.27
C ASN A 14 -5.20 4.13 4.11
N VAL A 15 -6.47 4.06 3.77
CA VAL A 15 -6.98 3.37 2.58
C VAL A 15 -7.06 4.37 1.44
N TYR A 16 -6.47 4.05 0.29
CA TYR A 16 -6.52 4.92 -0.89
C TYR A 16 -7.32 4.28 -2.02
N VAL A 17 -7.98 5.12 -2.81
CA VAL A 17 -8.61 4.73 -4.07
C VAL A 17 -8.09 5.64 -5.17
N LEU A 18 -7.55 5.03 -6.21
CA LEU A 18 -7.21 5.71 -7.46
C LEU A 18 -8.22 5.28 -8.52
N ALA A 19 -8.81 6.24 -9.23
CA ALA A 19 -9.77 5.96 -10.29
C ALA A 19 -9.46 6.76 -11.55
N ASP A 20 -9.64 6.12 -12.70
CA ASP A 20 -9.66 6.79 -13.98
C ASP A 20 -11.10 7.18 -14.31
N SER A 21 -11.40 8.49 -14.25
CA SER A 21 -12.74 9.02 -14.50
C SER A 21 -13.22 8.80 -15.95
N ARG A 22 -12.34 8.51 -16.88
CA ARG A 22 -12.67 8.26 -18.29
C ARG A 22 -13.12 6.82 -18.52
N THR A 23 -12.45 5.85 -17.89
CA THR A 23 -12.77 4.42 -18.02
C THR A 23 -13.70 3.91 -16.93
N HIS A 24 -13.90 4.68 -15.85
CA HIS A 24 -14.60 4.28 -14.63
C HIS A 24 -13.96 3.05 -13.94
N GLU A 25 -12.67 2.82 -14.17
CA GLU A 25 -11.90 1.79 -13.48
C GLU A 25 -11.19 2.37 -12.27
N ALA A 26 -11.13 1.59 -11.19
CA ALA A 26 -10.50 1.97 -9.94
C ALA A 26 -9.64 0.84 -9.37
N ILE A 27 -8.68 1.22 -8.54
CA ILE A 27 -7.98 0.31 -7.63
C ILE A 27 -8.11 0.83 -6.20
N ALA A 28 -8.15 -0.09 -5.24
CA ALA A 28 -8.06 0.22 -3.82
C ALA A 28 -6.70 -0.24 -3.29
N ILE A 29 -6.06 0.58 -2.47
CA ILE A 29 -4.76 0.28 -1.88
C ILE A 29 -4.94 0.20 -0.36
N ASP A 30 -4.46 -0.92 0.21
CA ASP A 30 -4.46 -1.22 1.65
C ASP A 30 -5.86 -1.19 2.27
N THR A 31 -6.71 -2.18 1.88
CA THR A 31 -8.09 -2.27 2.37
C THR A 31 -8.14 -2.71 3.83
N ALA A 32 -7.79 -1.79 4.71
CA ALA A 32 -7.83 -1.95 6.15
C ALA A 32 -9.25 -2.14 6.68
N ILE A 33 -9.40 -2.80 7.83
CA ILE A 33 -10.70 -3.01 8.46
C ILE A 33 -11.02 -1.87 9.47
N PRO A 34 -12.21 -1.23 9.45
CA PRO A 34 -13.33 -1.44 8.52
C PRO A 34 -13.28 -0.47 7.32
N SER A 35 -13.14 -0.95 6.11
CA SER A 35 -13.18 -0.12 4.90
C SER A 35 -14.26 -0.51 3.90
N VAL A 36 -14.73 -1.76 3.92
CA VAL A 36 -15.66 -2.30 2.92
C VAL A 36 -16.91 -1.45 2.75
N GLY A 37 -17.54 -0.99 3.84
CA GLY A 37 -18.75 -0.17 3.76
C GLY A 37 -18.53 1.21 3.14
N TRP A 38 -17.37 1.81 3.35
CA TRP A 38 -16.99 3.06 2.70
C TRP A 38 -16.67 2.85 1.23
N LEU A 39 -15.88 1.82 0.93
CA LEU A 39 -15.47 1.50 -0.45
C LEU A 39 -16.69 1.18 -1.32
N SER A 40 -17.57 0.30 -0.85
CA SER A 40 -18.78 -0.09 -1.59
C SER A 40 -19.67 1.10 -1.87
N GLY A 41 -20.04 1.87 -0.86
CA GLY A 41 -20.90 3.05 -1.05
C GLY A 41 -20.31 4.09 -1.99
N MET A 42 -19.01 4.36 -1.90
CA MET A 42 -18.32 5.31 -2.74
C MET A 42 -18.21 4.83 -4.20
N LEU A 43 -17.88 3.55 -4.42
CA LEU A 43 -17.77 2.96 -5.76
C LEU A 43 -19.12 2.88 -6.46
N GLU A 44 -20.19 2.49 -5.73
CA GLU A 44 -21.56 2.47 -6.24
C GLU A 44 -22.04 3.88 -6.63
N GLU A 45 -21.87 4.88 -5.74
CA GLU A 45 -22.27 6.26 -5.99
C GLU A 45 -21.64 6.83 -7.27
N ARG A 46 -20.38 6.46 -7.55
CA ARG A 46 -19.63 6.94 -8.71
C ARG A 46 -19.76 6.06 -9.95
N GLY A 47 -20.35 4.88 -9.83
CA GLY A 47 -20.40 3.89 -10.90
C GLY A 47 -19.02 3.37 -11.30
N TRP A 48 -18.07 3.31 -10.35
CA TRP A 48 -16.73 2.83 -10.62
C TRP A 48 -16.63 1.32 -10.43
N ARG A 49 -15.81 0.70 -11.26
CA ARG A 49 -15.50 -0.73 -11.20
C ARG A 49 -14.13 -0.93 -10.56
N LEU A 50 -14.10 -1.65 -9.45
CA LEU A 50 -12.86 -1.98 -8.76
C LEU A 50 -12.15 -3.12 -9.50
N LYS A 51 -10.99 -2.88 -10.07
CA LYS A 51 -10.22 -3.87 -10.85
C LYS A 51 -9.21 -4.61 -10.01
N LEU A 52 -8.64 -3.94 -9.01
CA LEU A 52 -7.57 -4.49 -8.20
C LEU A 52 -7.65 -3.98 -6.77
N ILE A 53 -7.39 -4.88 -5.83
CA ILE A 53 -7.09 -4.59 -4.43
C ILE A 53 -5.58 -4.78 -4.28
N VAL A 54 -4.86 -3.71 -4.01
CA VAL A 54 -3.40 -3.74 -3.90
C VAL A 54 -3.02 -3.67 -2.44
N SER A 55 -2.30 -4.66 -1.94
CA SER A 55 -1.70 -4.64 -0.61
C SER A 55 -0.24 -4.23 -0.74
N THR A 56 0.14 -3.10 -0.13
CA THR A 56 1.54 -2.65 -0.12
C THR A 56 2.43 -3.63 0.61
N HIS A 57 1.87 -4.32 1.62
CA HIS A 57 2.49 -5.40 2.36
C HIS A 57 1.43 -6.24 3.09
N GLY A 58 1.83 -7.32 3.75
CA GLY A 58 0.92 -8.33 4.30
C GLY A 58 0.42 -8.10 5.73
N HIS A 59 0.63 -6.95 6.36
CA HIS A 59 0.16 -6.71 7.72
C HIS A 59 -1.37 -6.68 7.81
N TRP A 60 -1.88 -7.19 8.92
CA TRP A 60 -3.31 -7.36 9.18
C TRP A 60 -4.11 -6.06 9.01
N ASP A 61 -3.54 -4.95 9.39
CA ASP A 61 -4.18 -3.63 9.33
C ASP A 61 -4.15 -3.00 7.92
N HIS A 62 -3.44 -3.62 6.96
CA HIS A 62 -3.47 -3.25 5.55
C HIS A 62 -4.31 -4.19 4.69
N VAL A 63 -4.52 -5.44 5.14
CA VAL A 63 -5.20 -6.48 4.35
C VAL A 63 -6.53 -6.95 4.94
N GLY A 64 -6.95 -6.37 6.07
CA GLY A 64 -8.04 -6.91 6.89
C GLY A 64 -9.38 -7.03 6.18
N ASP A 65 -9.71 -6.14 5.26
CA ASP A 65 -10.96 -6.17 4.46
C ASP A 65 -10.76 -6.71 3.03
N ASN A 66 -9.57 -7.18 2.64
CA ASN A 66 -9.34 -7.70 1.28
C ASN A 66 -10.42 -8.70 0.86
N ALA A 67 -10.69 -9.70 1.69
CA ALA A 67 -11.69 -10.74 1.40
C ALA A 67 -13.11 -10.16 1.32
N ALA A 68 -13.47 -9.25 2.22
CA ALA A 68 -14.79 -8.63 2.25
C ALA A 68 -15.02 -7.72 1.04
N VAL A 69 -14.02 -6.92 0.66
CA VAL A 69 -14.08 -6.06 -0.53
C VAL A 69 -14.15 -6.91 -1.80
N GLN A 70 -13.36 -7.97 -1.91
CA GLN A 70 -13.43 -8.88 -3.05
C GLN A 70 -14.80 -9.56 -3.16
N ALA A 71 -15.35 -10.07 -2.06
CA ALA A 71 -16.68 -10.67 -2.04
C ALA A 71 -17.77 -9.68 -2.46
N TRP A 72 -17.70 -8.43 -1.97
CA TRP A 72 -18.62 -7.38 -2.41
C TRP A 72 -18.52 -7.13 -3.93
N THR A 73 -17.30 -7.10 -4.51
CA THR A 73 -17.15 -6.90 -5.97
C THR A 73 -17.72 -8.05 -6.77
N HIS A 74 -17.73 -9.29 -6.25
CA HIS A 74 -18.38 -10.43 -6.89
C HIS A 74 -19.89 -10.19 -7.11
N ASP A 75 -20.55 -9.59 -6.12
CA ASP A 75 -21.98 -9.30 -6.19
C ASP A 75 -22.27 -8.03 -7.02
N TYR A 76 -21.45 -6.99 -6.87
CA TYR A 76 -21.61 -5.69 -7.52
C TYR A 76 -21.25 -5.71 -9.02
N GLN A 77 -20.21 -6.46 -9.40
CA GLN A 77 -19.69 -6.52 -10.77
C GLN A 77 -19.42 -7.97 -11.22
N PRO A 78 -20.46 -8.81 -11.37
CA PRO A 78 -20.30 -10.24 -11.65
C PRO A 78 -19.50 -10.48 -12.94
N GLY A 79 -18.52 -11.39 -12.85
CA GLY A 79 -17.62 -11.75 -13.97
C GLY A 79 -16.49 -10.76 -14.20
N ASP A 80 -16.36 -9.72 -13.35
CA ASP A 80 -15.27 -8.73 -13.38
C ASP A 80 -14.81 -8.38 -11.95
N GLU A 81 -14.76 -9.40 -11.08
CA GLU A 81 -14.41 -9.25 -9.67
C GLU A 81 -13.00 -8.69 -9.50
N ALA A 82 -12.80 -7.87 -8.47
CA ALA A 82 -11.49 -7.34 -8.15
C ALA A 82 -10.52 -8.46 -7.77
N ARG A 83 -9.33 -8.43 -8.35
CA ARG A 83 -8.25 -9.34 -7.97
C ARG A 83 -7.41 -8.73 -6.87
N ILE A 84 -6.82 -9.56 -6.02
CA ILE A 84 -5.92 -9.12 -4.95
C ILE A 84 -4.48 -9.23 -5.45
N ALA A 85 -3.71 -8.16 -5.26
CA ALA A 85 -2.30 -8.05 -5.62
C ALA A 85 -1.43 -7.85 -4.38
N VAL A 86 -0.35 -8.59 -4.30
CA VAL A 86 0.68 -8.47 -3.25
C VAL A 86 2.03 -8.94 -3.79
N HIS A 87 3.12 -8.52 -3.17
CA HIS A 87 4.43 -9.08 -3.47
C HIS A 87 4.50 -10.57 -3.06
N PRO A 88 5.13 -11.46 -3.87
CA PRO A 88 5.18 -12.89 -3.58
C PRO A 88 5.68 -13.26 -2.17
N LEU A 89 6.63 -12.50 -1.64
CA LEU A 89 7.18 -12.75 -0.29
C LEU A 89 6.17 -12.53 0.85
N ASP A 90 5.12 -11.75 0.62
CA ASP A 90 4.05 -11.51 1.61
C ASP A 90 2.78 -12.33 1.34
N ARG A 91 2.78 -13.18 0.29
CA ARG A 91 1.64 -14.01 -0.08
C ARG A 91 1.09 -14.84 1.08
N GLU A 92 1.98 -15.50 1.82
CA GLU A 92 1.59 -16.37 2.93
C GLU A 92 0.91 -15.60 4.07
N MET A 93 1.22 -14.32 4.25
CA MET A 93 0.58 -13.47 5.24
C MET A 93 -0.90 -13.20 4.92
N LEU A 94 -1.28 -13.17 3.63
CA LEU A 94 -2.67 -13.01 3.20
C LEU A 94 -3.43 -14.35 3.27
N LEU A 95 -2.77 -15.47 2.97
CA LEU A 95 -3.36 -16.81 3.07
C LEU A 95 -3.55 -17.26 4.51
N HIS A 96 -2.63 -16.88 5.39
CA HIS A 96 -2.56 -17.27 6.80
C HIS A 96 -2.30 -16.05 7.69
N PRO A 97 -3.26 -15.08 7.75
CA PRO A 97 -3.05 -13.85 8.49
C PRO A 97 -2.70 -14.12 9.96
N GLN A 98 -1.61 -13.52 10.41
CA GLN A 98 -1.21 -13.56 11.81
C GLN A 98 -1.80 -12.33 12.51
N PRO A 99 -2.72 -12.52 13.48
CA PRO A 99 -3.38 -11.40 14.13
C PRO A 99 -2.50 -10.76 15.22
N LEU A 100 -1.21 -10.57 14.94
CA LEU A 100 -0.30 -9.89 15.86
C LEU A 100 -0.89 -8.54 16.27
N PHE A 101 -1.35 -8.45 17.51
CA PHE A 101 -2.00 -7.25 18.07
C PHE A 101 -3.34 -6.85 17.43
N ALA A 102 -3.89 -7.64 16.50
CA ALA A 102 -5.23 -7.38 15.97
C ALA A 102 -6.28 -7.66 17.05
N PRO A 103 -7.25 -6.74 17.26
CA PRO A 103 -8.30 -6.95 18.28
C PRO A 103 -9.42 -7.89 17.79
N PHE A 104 -9.31 -8.43 16.58
CA PHE A 104 -10.31 -9.31 15.93
C PHE A 104 -9.63 -10.27 14.96
N PRO A 105 -10.31 -11.37 14.57
CA PRO A 105 -9.81 -12.29 13.54
C PRO A 105 -9.71 -11.59 12.17
N ILE A 106 -8.66 -11.90 11.41
CA ILE A 106 -8.46 -11.40 10.05
C ILE A 106 -8.83 -12.53 9.07
N PRO A 107 -9.81 -12.34 8.18
CA PRO A 107 -10.15 -13.33 7.17
C PRO A 107 -9.00 -13.55 6.18
N PRO A 108 -8.68 -14.81 5.83
CA PRO A 108 -7.76 -15.10 4.74
C PRO A 108 -8.24 -14.50 3.42
N SER A 109 -7.29 -14.06 2.60
CA SER A 109 -7.57 -13.62 1.23
C SER A 109 -6.56 -14.23 0.26
N VAL A 110 -6.99 -14.50 -0.98
CA VAL A 110 -6.19 -15.24 -1.96
C VAL A 110 -5.64 -14.29 -3.02
N PRO A 111 -4.34 -13.95 -2.98
CA PRO A 111 -3.72 -13.11 -4.00
C PRO A 111 -3.67 -13.83 -5.35
N ALA A 112 -4.06 -13.10 -6.40
CA ALA A 112 -4.08 -13.57 -7.79
C ALA A 112 -3.14 -12.80 -8.71
N VAL A 113 -2.54 -11.70 -8.22
CA VAL A 113 -1.59 -10.86 -8.98
C VAL A 113 -0.34 -10.66 -8.14
N GLU A 114 0.81 -10.81 -8.77
CA GLU A 114 2.10 -10.62 -8.12
C GLU A 114 2.64 -9.22 -8.41
N LEU A 115 3.07 -8.54 -7.35
CA LEU A 115 3.81 -7.28 -7.42
C LEU A 115 5.30 -7.58 -7.35
N ALA A 116 6.09 -7.10 -8.30
CA ALA A 116 7.53 -7.31 -8.31
C ALA A 116 8.26 -6.01 -8.67
N GLU A 117 9.52 -5.90 -8.27
CA GLU A 117 10.39 -4.77 -8.60
C GLU A 117 10.35 -4.43 -10.09
N GLY A 118 10.10 -3.17 -10.42
CA GLY A 118 9.99 -2.68 -11.79
C GLY A 118 8.71 -3.10 -12.53
N GLY A 119 7.87 -3.93 -11.89
CA GLY A 119 6.55 -4.29 -12.40
C GLY A 119 5.63 -3.07 -12.51
N ARG A 120 4.50 -3.25 -13.22
CA ARG A 120 3.55 -2.16 -13.47
C ARG A 120 2.12 -2.57 -13.09
N VAL A 121 1.45 -1.73 -12.31
CA VAL A 121 0.01 -1.83 -12.07
C VAL A 121 -0.68 -0.85 -13.01
N LYS A 122 -1.44 -1.40 -13.98
CA LYS A 122 -2.12 -0.60 -15.01
C LYS A 122 -3.62 -0.75 -14.94
N PHE A 123 -4.32 0.38 -15.00
CA PHE A 123 -5.77 0.43 -15.14
C PHE A 123 -6.17 1.76 -15.81
N GLY A 124 -7.09 1.73 -16.77
CA GLY A 124 -7.34 2.91 -17.59
C GLY A 124 -6.06 3.48 -18.17
N GLU A 125 -5.82 4.77 -17.96
CA GLU A 125 -4.58 5.47 -18.35
C GLU A 125 -3.56 5.59 -17.22
N ILE A 126 -3.84 5.03 -16.05
CA ILE A 126 -2.95 5.08 -14.89
C ILE A 126 -1.95 3.94 -14.96
N ASP A 127 -0.70 4.25 -14.68
CA ASP A 127 0.41 3.32 -14.79
C ASP A 127 1.37 3.52 -13.61
N LEU A 128 1.24 2.66 -12.59
CA LEU A 128 2.03 2.70 -11.37
C LEU A 128 3.23 1.77 -11.48
N GLU A 129 4.42 2.28 -11.22
CA GLU A 129 5.65 1.48 -11.10
C GLU A 129 5.75 0.89 -9.70
N VAL A 130 6.04 -0.40 -9.61
CA VAL A 130 6.27 -1.11 -8.35
C VAL A 130 7.74 -0.94 -7.95
N LEU A 131 7.99 -0.42 -6.76
CA LEU A 131 9.30 -0.35 -6.13
C LEU A 131 9.29 -1.30 -4.93
N HIS A 132 10.11 -2.35 -4.96
CA HIS A 132 10.25 -3.25 -3.81
C HIS A 132 11.09 -2.57 -2.72
N THR A 133 10.51 -2.39 -1.54
CA THR A 133 11.07 -1.62 -0.42
C THR A 133 11.02 -2.42 0.89
N PRO A 134 11.81 -3.50 1.01
CA PRO A 134 11.82 -4.35 2.20
C PRO A 134 12.43 -3.63 3.42
N GLY A 135 12.19 -4.19 4.62
CA GLY A 135 12.79 -3.75 5.88
C GLY A 135 11.82 -3.49 7.00
N HIS A 136 10.56 -3.20 6.69
CA HIS A 136 9.50 -3.02 7.68
C HIS A 136 9.10 -4.34 8.36
N THR A 137 8.59 -4.30 9.58
CA THR A 137 8.12 -5.44 10.40
C THR A 137 6.79 -5.14 11.09
N PRO A 138 6.06 -6.14 11.64
CA PRO A 138 6.41 -7.47 12.10
C PRO A 138 5.88 -8.60 11.20
N GLY A 139 6.50 -9.78 11.30
CA GLY A 139 5.96 -11.01 10.72
C GLY A 139 6.45 -11.33 9.30
N HIS A 140 7.58 -10.76 8.87
CA HIS A 140 8.24 -11.03 7.59
C HIS A 140 7.64 -10.29 6.37
N THR A 141 7.33 -9.00 6.48
CA THR A 141 6.96 -8.18 5.30
C THR A 141 8.18 -7.90 4.40
N ALA A 142 8.87 -8.99 4.05
CA ALA A 142 9.95 -8.92 3.07
C ALA A 142 9.43 -8.49 1.68
N GLY A 143 8.11 -8.49 1.48
CA GLY A 143 7.41 -8.11 0.28
C GLY A 143 6.87 -6.68 0.26
N SER A 144 7.25 -5.81 1.18
CA SER A 144 6.80 -4.41 1.17
C SER A 144 7.13 -3.71 -0.15
N VAL A 145 6.17 -2.97 -0.69
CA VAL A 145 6.32 -2.21 -1.95
C VAL A 145 5.82 -0.77 -1.80
N CYS A 146 6.44 0.13 -2.54
CA CYS A 146 5.87 1.42 -2.88
C CYS A 146 5.31 1.39 -4.32
N LEU A 147 4.29 2.19 -4.59
CA LEU A 147 3.74 2.38 -5.92
C LEU A 147 3.98 3.82 -6.37
N LEU A 148 4.69 3.98 -7.48
CA LEU A 148 5.08 5.29 -8.00
C LEU A 148 4.27 5.65 -9.25
N ASP A 149 3.46 6.70 -9.15
CA ASP A 149 2.77 7.35 -10.26
C ASP A 149 3.56 8.59 -10.69
N ARG A 150 4.41 8.44 -11.69
CA ARG A 150 5.23 9.55 -12.19
C ARG A 150 4.39 10.60 -12.90
N ALA A 151 3.31 10.19 -13.56
CA ALA A 151 2.48 11.10 -14.36
C ALA A 151 1.68 12.05 -13.47
N ASN A 152 1.19 11.55 -12.34
CA ASN A 152 0.37 12.33 -11.39
C ASN A 152 1.18 12.82 -10.17
N GLY A 153 2.46 12.50 -10.10
CA GLY A 153 3.34 12.97 -9.03
C GLY A 153 3.05 12.35 -7.66
N LEU A 154 2.72 11.05 -7.60
CA LEU A 154 2.35 10.37 -6.35
C LEU A 154 3.30 9.22 -6.04
N LEU A 155 3.57 9.01 -4.75
CA LEU A 155 4.25 7.85 -4.19
C LEU A 155 3.38 7.28 -3.06
N LEU A 156 2.69 6.16 -3.30
CA LEU A 156 2.02 5.41 -2.25
C LEU A 156 3.09 4.55 -1.58
N SER A 157 3.48 4.92 -0.39
CA SER A 157 4.68 4.38 0.25
C SER A 157 4.42 3.21 1.20
N GLY A 158 3.15 2.85 1.43
CA GLY A 158 2.84 1.89 2.51
C GLY A 158 3.54 2.30 3.79
N ASP A 159 4.18 1.34 4.43
CA ASP A 159 4.92 1.57 5.66
C ASP A 159 6.44 1.70 5.46
N THR A 160 6.85 2.19 4.27
CA THR A 160 8.26 2.49 4.01
C THR A 160 8.64 3.91 4.44
N LEU A 161 7.90 4.93 3.99
CA LEU A 161 8.20 6.34 4.22
C LEU A 161 6.98 7.07 4.79
N PHE A 162 7.13 7.69 5.94
CA PHE A 162 6.14 8.54 6.60
C PHE A 162 6.62 10.00 6.68
N ALA A 163 5.73 10.89 7.08
CA ALA A 163 6.11 12.28 7.40
C ALA A 163 7.06 12.30 8.62
N GLY A 164 8.33 12.60 8.37
CA GLY A 164 9.39 12.69 9.38
C GLY A 164 9.88 11.34 9.93
N SER A 165 9.44 10.20 9.39
CA SER A 165 9.80 8.88 9.91
C SER A 165 9.65 7.77 8.88
N TRP A 166 9.80 6.54 9.31
CA TRP A 166 9.68 5.30 8.51
C TRP A 166 8.97 4.20 9.31
N GLY A 167 8.58 3.13 8.63
CA GLY A 167 8.00 1.95 9.26
C GLY A 167 8.97 1.29 10.24
N ARG A 168 8.42 0.79 11.35
CA ARG A 168 9.24 0.16 12.40
C ARG A 168 9.99 -1.06 11.88
N THR A 169 11.17 -1.30 12.45
CA THR A 169 12.08 -2.38 12.05
C THR A 169 12.49 -3.28 13.23
N ASP A 170 11.94 -3.03 14.41
CA ASP A 170 12.39 -3.57 15.70
C ASP A 170 11.66 -4.86 16.14
N LEU A 171 10.74 -5.38 15.31
CA LEU A 171 10.03 -6.63 15.59
C LEU A 171 10.59 -7.78 14.72
N PRO A 172 10.28 -9.07 15.05
CA PRO A 172 10.80 -10.20 14.30
C PRO A 172 10.52 -10.11 12.79
N GLY A 173 11.58 -10.27 11.99
CA GLY A 173 11.53 -10.14 10.53
C GLY A 173 11.89 -8.76 9.98
N GLY A 174 12.02 -7.71 10.83
CA GLY A 174 12.50 -6.40 10.45
C GLY A 174 14.01 -6.33 10.23
N SER A 175 14.40 -5.35 9.41
CA SER A 175 15.80 -5.11 9.13
C SER A 175 16.04 -3.61 8.96
N GLU A 176 16.75 -3.01 9.91
CA GLU A 176 17.19 -1.61 9.79
C GLU A 176 18.08 -1.39 8.55
N GLU A 177 18.87 -2.38 8.18
CA GLU A 177 19.74 -2.32 7.01
C GLU A 177 18.93 -2.29 5.71
N GLN A 178 17.96 -3.19 5.54
CA GLN A 178 17.09 -3.22 4.37
C GLN A 178 16.20 -1.95 4.30
N MET A 179 15.69 -1.47 5.43
CA MET A 179 14.92 -0.24 5.48
C MET A 179 15.78 0.96 5.08
N ALA A 180 17.01 1.05 5.57
CA ALA A 180 17.95 2.11 5.18
C ALA A 180 18.27 2.06 3.67
N GLU A 181 18.41 0.87 3.10
CA GLU A 181 18.61 0.69 1.66
C GLU A 181 17.36 1.13 0.88
N SER A 182 16.17 0.69 1.29
CA SER A 182 14.89 1.07 0.69
C SER A 182 14.69 2.59 0.69
N LEU A 183 14.88 3.24 1.83
CA LEU A 183 14.79 4.69 1.96
C LEU A 183 15.86 5.42 1.13
N SER A 184 17.07 4.87 1.04
CA SER A 184 18.15 5.45 0.23
C SER A 184 17.82 5.50 -1.26
N ARG A 185 17.04 4.54 -1.76
CA ARG A 185 16.55 4.52 -3.14
C ARG A 185 15.58 5.66 -3.42
N LEU A 186 14.75 6.02 -2.45
CA LEU A 186 13.77 7.10 -2.58
C LEU A 186 14.42 8.48 -2.74
N VAL A 187 15.68 8.64 -2.30
CA VAL A 187 16.46 9.87 -2.52
C VAL A 187 16.62 10.22 -4.01
N GLY A 188 16.56 9.25 -4.92
CA GLY A 188 16.62 9.49 -6.36
C GLY A 188 15.34 10.02 -6.99
N LEU A 189 14.25 10.10 -6.22
CA LEU A 189 12.95 10.53 -6.72
C LEU A 189 12.81 12.07 -6.73
N ASP A 190 11.85 12.59 -7.52
CA ASP A 190 11.55 14.01 -7.61
C ASP A 190 10.99 14.56 -6.29
N ASP A 191 11.50 15.70 -5.83
CA ASP A 191 11.07 16.36 -4.59
C ASP A 191 9.58 16.73 -4.56
N ARG A 192 8.98 16.91 -5.73
CA ARG A 192 7.57 17.30 -5.88
C ARG A 192 6.60 16.14 -5.70
N LEU A 193 7.08 14.90 -5.64
CA LEU A 193 6.21 13.75 -5.40
C LEU A 193 5.52 13.87 -4.06
N THR A 194 4.19 13.79 -4.08
CA THR A 194 3.38 13.67 -2.88
C THR A 194 3.48 12.24 -2.37
N VAL A 195 3.89 12.09 -1.13
CA VAL A 195 3.97 10.79 -0.44
C VAL A 195 2.65 10.52 0.26
N LEU A 196 2.06 9.39 -0.05
CA LEU A 196 0.81 8.87 0.50
C LEU A 196 1.13 7.63 1.36
N PRO A 197 1.35 7.81 2.68
CA PRO A 197 1.82 6.74 3.55
C PRO A 197 0.69 5.84 4.03
N GLY A 198 1.03 4.62 4.48
CA GLY A 198 0.08 3.70 5.13
C GLY A 198 -0.50 4.27 6.43
N HIS A 199 0.25 5.11 7.14
CA HIS A 199 -0.20 5.76 8.37
C HIS A 199 0.20 7.23 8.42
N GLY A 200 -0.59 8.02 9.16
CA GLY A 200 -0.31 9.43 9.44
C GLY A 200 -0.58 10.36 8.27
N ALA A 201 0.06 11.51 8.29
CA ALA A 201 -0.17 12.58 7.33
C ALA A 201 0.61 12.38 6.02
N THR A 202 0.08 12.92 4.93
CA THR A 202 0.80 13.05 3.66
C THR A 202 2.02 13.97 3.82
N THR A 203 3.06 13.72 3.00
CA THR A 203 4.24 14.57 2.93
C THR A 203 4.72 14.67 1.46
N THR A 204 5.93 15.15 1.23
CA THR A 204 6.59 15.11 -0.09
C THR A 204 8.00 14.54 0.04
N VAL A 205 8.52 13.97 -1.04
CA VAL A 205 9.92 13.53 -1.06
C VAL A 205 10.86 14.67 -0.69
N GLY A 206 10.57 15.89 -1.16
CA GLY A 206 11.36 17.08 -0.86
C GLY A 206 11.35 17.47 0.62
N ALA A 207 10.21 17.36 1.31
CA ALA A 207 10.12 17.61 2.74
C ALA A 207 10.97 16.63 3.56
N GLU A 208 11.05 15.38 3.10
CA GLU A 208 11.81 14.31 3.76
C GLU A 208 13.28 14.25 3.32
N ARG A 209 13.68 14.99 2.26
CA ARG A 209 14.98 14.94 1.62
C ARG A 209 16.14 15.00 2.58
N HIS A 210 16.12 15.94 3.50
CA HIS A 210 17.22 16.21 4.40
C HIS A 210 17.65 14.98 5.24
N TRP A 211 16.69 14.25 5.80
CA TRP A 211 17.04 13.07 6.59
C TRP A 211 17.23 11.82 5.73
N LEU A 212 16.53 11.70 4.59
CA LEU A 212 16.76 10.63 3.60
C LEU A 212 18.20 10.66 3.06
N GLU A 213 18.76 11.84 2.78
CA GLU A 213 20.14 11.98 2.37
C GLU A 213 21.14 11.53 3.45
N ARG A 214 20.83 11.77 4.73
CA ARG A 214 21.62 11.25 5.85
C ARG A 214 21.56 9.73 5.92
N VAL A 215 20.38 9.12 5.74
CA VAL A 215 20.25 7.65 5.67
C VAL A 215 21.15 7.11 4.57
N ARG A 216 21.07 7.68 3.36
CA ARG A 216 21.90 7.26 2.22
C ARG A 216 23.39 7.41 2.49
N ALA A 217 23.83 8.53 3.04
CA ALA A 217 25.24 8.79 3.34
C ALA A 217 25.81 7.85 4.40
N ASN A 218 25.03 7.57 5.44
CA ASN A 218 25.46 6.74 6.57
C ASN A 218 25.13 5.26 6.39
N ARG A 219 24.33 4.89 5.41
CA ARG A 219 23.75 3.55 5.21
C ARG A 219 23.12 2.99 6.49
N ALA A 220 22.47 3.86 7.26
CA ALA A 220 21.85 3.54 8.54
C ALA A 220 20.68 4.50 8.83
N LEU A 221 19.72 4.02 9.59
CA LEU A 221 18.60 4.83 10.07
C LEU A 221 19.09 5.88 11.09
N PRO A 222 18.48 7.07 11.14
CA PRO A 222 18.76 8.07 12.17
C PRO A 222 18.45 7.49 13.56
N ARG A 223 19.30 7.81 14.55
CA ARG A 223 19.08 7.47 15.95
C ARG A 223 18.32 8.58 16.67
#